data_ad52518deace33cbf68142e6528bb15a
#
_entry.id   ad52518deace33cbf68142e6528bb15a
#
_cell.length_a   1.000
_cell.length_b   1.000
_cell.length_c   1.000
_cell.angle_alpha   90.00
_cell.angle_beta   90.00
_cell.angle_gamma   90.00
#
_symmetry.space_group_name_H-M   'P 1'
#
loop_
_entity.id
_entity.type
_entity.pdbx_description
1 polymer ?
#
loop_
_entity_poly.entity_id
_entity_poly.type
_entity_poly.pdbx_seq_one_letter_code
_entity_poly.pdbx_strand_id
1 'polypeptide(L)'
;MLSVIDYKTSNKIKKKEWCEKFFAQGAFYGIAYEELTSIPVPQVVIIIAVENEQPQLFVEKRDDWTHLIWEAKKLYELNIHDTVDIYG
;
A
#
# COMPACT_ATOMS: atom_id res chain seq x y z
N MET A 1 15.05 -3.57 -8.16
CA MET A 1 14.47 -3.19 -6.88
C MET A 1 13.06 -3.73 -6.77
N LEU A 2 12.79 -4.43 -5.67
CA LEU A 2 11.45 -4.94 -5.47
C LEU A 2 10.53 -3.86 -4.93
N SER A 3 9.26 -3.97 -5.27
CA SER A 3 8.24 -3.03 -4.82
C SER A 3 7.00 -3.80 -4.41
N VAL A 4 6.26 -3.23 -3.46
CA VAL A 4 4.89 -3.64 -3.24
C VAL A 4 4.07 -2.88 -4.26
N ILE A 5 3.28 -3.58 -5.06
CA ILE A 5 2.40 -2.94 -6.04
C ILE A 5 0.97 -3.25 -5.66
N ASP A 6 0.17 -2.21 -5.51
CA ASP A 6 -1.23 -2.36 -5.16
C ASP A 6 -2.08 -1.64 -6.20
N TYR A 7 -3.13 -2.31 -6.67
CA TYR A 7 -4.04 -1.74 -7.65
C TYR A 7 -5.35 -1.40 -6.97
N LYS A 8 -5.79 -0.18 -7.16
CA LYS A 8 -7.07 0.30 -6.62
C LYS A 8 -7.93 0.82 -7.75
N THR A 9 -9.23 0.93 -7.50
CA THR A 9 -10.15 1.55 -8.45
C THR A 9 -10.84 2.70 -7.75
N SER A 10 -11.22 3.71 -8.52
CA SER A 10 -11.91 4.87 -7.99
C SER A 10 -12.75 5.49 -9.10
N ASN A 11 -13.87 6.09 -8.73
CA ASN A 11 -14.65 6.84 -9.70
C ASN A 11 -14.25 8.32 -9.71
N LYS A 12 -13.31 8.71 -8.88
CA LYS A 12 -12.80 10.08 -8.80
C LYS A 12 -11.30 10.08 -8.63
N ILE A 13 -10.65 11.13 -9.13
CA ILE A 13 -9.23 11.34 -8.89
C ILE A 13 -9.00 11.55 -7.40
N LYS A 14 -7.99 10.90 -6.86
CA LYS A 14 -7.65 11.01 -5.44
C LYS A 14 -6.43 11.87 -5.22
N LYS A 15 -6.44 12.65 -4.15
CA LYS A 15 -5.28 13.42 -3.74
C LYS A 15 -4.33 12.49 -2.99
N LYS A 16 -3.04 12.78 -3.06
CA LYS A 16 -2.02 11.97 -2.41
C LYS A 16 -2.30 11.80 -0.91
N GLU A 17 -2.71 12.87 -0.23
CA GLU A 17 -2.95 12.79 1.20
C GLU A 17 -4.13 11.89 1.55
N TRP A 18 -4.98 11.57 0.60
CA TRP A 18 -6.08 10.64 0.83
C TRP A 18 -5.62 9.19 0.70
N CYS A 19 -4.39 8.99 0.20
CA CYS A 19 -3.85 7.66 -0.05
C CYS A 19 -2.88 7.21 1.03
N GLU A 20 -2.72 7.97 2.10
CA GLU A 20 -1.75 7.65 3.16
C GLU A 20 -1.92 6.25 3.73
N LYS A 21 -3.15 5.82 3.92
CA LYS A 21 -3.42 4.48 4.42
C LYS A 21 -2.95 3.40 3.45
N PHE A 22 -3.04 3.67 2.16
CA PHE A 22 -2.56 2.73 1.15
C PHE A 22 -1.05 2.62 1.21
N PHE A 23 -0.36 3.76 1.38
CA PHE A 23 1.10 3.75 1.49
C PHE A 23 1.55 3.03 2.76
N ALA A 24 0.89 3.28 3.87
CA ALA A 24 1.21 2.63 5.14
C ALA A 24 1.00 1.12 5.05
N GLN A 25 -0.09 0.71 4.43
CA GLN A 25 -0.39 -0.70 4.24
C GLN A 25 0.66 -1.37 3.35
N GLY A 26 1.04 -0.71 2.26
CA GLY A 26 2.08 -1.21 1.38
C GLY A 26 3.42 -1.30 2.09
N ALA A 27 3.76 -0.30 2.91
CA ALA A 27 4.99 -0.31 3.70
C ALA A 27 5.01 -1.48 4.67
N PHE A 28 3.89 -1.75 5.32
CA PHE A 28 3.77 -2.87 6.24
C PHE A 28 4.00 -4.20 5.51
N TYR A 29 3.40 -4.40 4.36
CA TYR A 29 3.59 -5.62 3.58
C TYR A 29 5.01 -5.76 3.09
N GLY A 30 5.64 -4.66 2.70
CA GLY A 30 7.04 -4.68 2.29
C GLY A 30 7.96 -5.13 3.39
N ILE A 31 7.74 -4.63 4.61
CA ILE A 31 8.53 -5.03 5.77
C ILE A 31 8.29 -6.49 6.13
N ALA A 32 7.04 -6.92 6.11
CA ALA A 32 6.71 -8.31 6.42
C ALA A 32 7.35 -9.27 5.42
N TYR A 33 7.33 -8.93 4.14
CA TYR A 33 7.96 -9.73 3.11
C TYR A 33 9.47 -9.80 3.32
N GLU A 34 10.08 -8.67 3.64
CA GLU A 34 11.50 -8.62 3.89
C GLU A 34 11.89 -9.49 5.09
N GLU A 35 11.09 -9.48 6.15
CA GLU A 35 11.35 -10.34 7.30
C GLU A 35 11.25 -11.81 6.96
N LEU A 36 10.31 -12.18 6.10
CA LEU A 36 10.12 -13.58 5.75
C LEU A 36 11.15 -14.09 4.76
N THR A 37 11.64 -13.24 3.88
CA THR A 37 12.48 -13.69 2.77
C THR A 37 13.90 -13.15 2.82
N SER A 38 14.16 -12.17 3.67
CA SER A 38 15.42 -11.43 3.73
C SER A 38 15.72 -10.65 2.43
N ILE A 39 14.69 -10.42 1.62
CA ILE A 39 14.83 -9.66 0.39
C ILE A 39 14.24 -8.27 0.61
N PRO A 40 15.02 -7.19 0.46
CA PRO A 40 14.52 -5.84 0.70
C PRO A 40 13.43 -5.43 -0.27
N VAL A 41 12.41 -4.74 0.24
CA VAL A 41 11.33 -4.19 -0.56
C VAL A 41 11.17 -2.73 -0.17
N PRO A 42 12.02 -1.86 -0.70
CA PRO A 42 12.07 -0.47 -0.23
C PRO A 42 11.03 0.47 -0.85
N GLN A 43 10.23 0.01 -1.77
CA GLN A 43 9.36 0.87 -2.53
C GLN A 43 7.93 0.38 -2.54
N VAL A 44 6.99 1.33 -2.48
CA VAL A 44 5.56 1.04 -2.58
C VAL A 44 5.02 1.77 -3.80
N VAL A 45 4.28 1.07 -4.64
CA VAL A 45 3.66 1.64 -5.83
C VAL A 45 2.16 1.44 -5.73
N ILE A 46 1.40 2.51 -5.80
CA ILE A 46 -0.06 2.45 -5.81
C ILE A 46 -0.53 2.92 -7.18
N ILE A 47 -1.31 2.08 -7.84
CA ILE A 47 -1.86 2.40 -9.15
C ILE A 47 -3.38 2.46 -8.98
N ILE A 48 -3.96 3.62 -9.28
CA ILE A 48 -5.40 3.81 -9.15
C ILE A 48 -6.00 3.97 -10.53
N ALA A 49 -6.85 3.03 -10.91
CA ALA A 49 -7.61 3.14 -12.14
C ALA A 49 -8.82 4.03 -11.84
N VAL A 50 -8.88 5.17 -12.51
CA VAL A 50 -9.92 6.16 -12.28
C VAL A 50 -10.87 6.16 -13.46
N GLU A 51 -12.16 6.09 -13.18
CA GLU A 51 -13.18 6.04 -14.21
C GLU A 51 -13.12 7.28 -15.10
N ASN A 52 -13.02 7.06 -16.41
CA ASN A 52 -12.98 8.14 -17.42
C ASN A 52 -11.79 9.09 -17.29
N GLU A 53 -10.73 8.67 -16.61
CA GLU A 53 -9.53 9.47 -16.43
C GLU A 53 -8.29 8.64 -16.64
N GLN A 54 -7.14 9.32 -16.74
CA GLN A 54 -5.87 8.60 -16.77
C GLN A 54 -5.62 7.94 -15.43
N PRO A 55 -5.00 6.76 -15.41
CA PRO A 55 -4.66 6.13 -14.14
C PRO A 55 -3.70 7.01 -13.33
N GLN A 56 -3.84 6.96 -12.02
CA GLN A 56 -2.91 7.66 -11.14
C GLN A 56 -1.84 6.69 -10.67
N LEU A 57 -0.61 7.16 -10.64
CA LEU A 57 0.52 6.35 -10.20
C LEU A 57 1.22 7.09 -9.06
N PHE A 58 1.34 6.44 -7.92
CA PHE A 58 2.09 6.96 -6.80
C PHE A 58 3.22 6.01 -6.48
N VAL A 59 4.45 6.53 -6.44
CA VAL A 59 5.64 5.74 -6.11
C VAL A 59 6.25 6.37 -4.86
N GLU A 60 6.32 5.60 -3.79
CA GLU A 60 6.76 6.09 -2.50
C GLU A 60 7.84 5.19 -1.92
N LYS A 61 8.72 5.78 -1.12
CA LYS A 61 9.71 5.01 -0.39
C LYS A 61 9.01 4.40 0.82
N ARG A 62 9.21 3.11 1.03
CA ARG A 62 8.61 2.42 2.18
C ARG A 62 8.89 3.13 3.50
N ASP A 63 10.15 3.58 3.68
CA ASP A 63 10.56 4.15 4.94
C ASP A 63 9.94 5.51 5.26
N ASP A 64 9.37 6.18 4.26
CA ASP A 64 8.67 7.43 4.50
C ASP A 64 7.33 7.21 5.17
N TRP A 65 6.83 5.98 5.20
CA TRP A 65 5.50 5.67 5.70
C TRP A 65 5.51 4.75 6.92
N THR A 66 6.67 4.45 7.46
CA THR A 66 6.79 3.55 8.59
C THR A 66 6.13 4.07 9.85
N HIS A 67 6.04 5.40 9.99
CA HIS A 67 5.41 5.98 11.17
C HIS A 67 3.91 5.69 11.24
N LEU A 68 3.30 5.29 10.13
CA LEU A 68 1.88 4.94 10.09
C LEU A 68 1.64 3.44 10.17
N ILE A 69 2.70 2.64 10.26
CA ILE A 69 2.57 1.19 10.25
C ILE A 69 1.70 0.66 11.38
N TRP A 70 1.78 1.27 12.54
CA TRP A 70 0.97 0.81 13.66
C TRP A 70 -0.51 0.91 13.34
N GLU A 71 -0.94 1.97 12.66
CA GLU A 71 -2.33 2.10 12.28
C GLU A 71 -2.72 1.06 11.24
N ALA A 72 -1.86 0.84 10.26
CA ALA A 72 -2.11 -0.14 9.22
C ALA A 72 -2.19 -1.55 9.81
N LYS A 73 -1.29 -1.87 10.73
CA LYS A 73 -1.28 -3.17 11.39
C LYS A 73 -2.54 -3.38 12.19
N LYS A 74 -2.99 -2.36 12.90
CA LYS A 74 -4.19 -2.45 13.70
C LYS A 74 -5.41 -2.70 12.83
N LEU A 75 -5.52 -2.00 11.72
CA LEU A 75 -6.61 -2.20 10.79
C LEU A 75 -6.59 -3.62 10.20
N TYR A 76 -5.41 -4.10 9.87
CA TYR A 76 -5.24 -5.44 9.34
C TYR A 76 -5.69 -6.48 10.37
N GLU A 77 -5.29 -6.33 11.62
CA GLU A 77 -5.67 -7.25 12.68
C GLU A 77 -7.16 -7.26 12.93
N LEU A 78 -7.80 -6.10 12.83
CA LEU A 78 -9.24 -6.02 13.03
C LEU A 78 -10.03 -6.69 11.91
N ASN A 79 -9.44 -6.75 10.72
CA ASN A 79 -10.10 -7.30 9.56
C ASN A 79 -9.51 -8.63 9.13
N ILE A 80 -8.80 -9.30 10.04
CA ILE A 80 -8.07 -10.48 9.69
C ILE A 80 -8.92 -11.60 9.12
N HIS A 81 -10.16 -11.63 9.50
CA HIS A 81 -11.03 -12.66 8.99
C HIS A 81 -11.53 -12.37 7.58
N ASP A 82 -11.41 -11.13 7.21
CA ASP A 82 -11.90 -10.78 5.93
C ASP A 82 -10.80 -10.79 4.95
N THR A 83 -9.78 -11.25 5.25
CA THR A 83 -8.66 -11.11 4.68
C THR A 83 -8.41 -11.49 3.74
N VAL A 84 -7.99 -11.32 3.30
CA VAL A 84 -7.37 -11.75 2.64
C VAL A 84 -6.96 -11.38 1.50
N ASP A 85 -7.43 -10.49 0.93
CA ASP A 85 -6.97 -10.10 -0.19
C ASP A 85 -6.13 -9.03 0.02
N ILE A 86 -4.97 -9.28 0.16
CA ILE A 86 -4.15 -8.27 0.47
C ILE A 86 -3.80 -7.53 -0.67
N TYR A 87 -4.21 -7.77 -1.78
CA TYR A 87 -3.75 -7.03 -2.87
C TYR A 87 -4.72 -6.11 -3.36
N GLY A 88 -5.70 -6.12 -2.77
CA GLY A 88 -6.63 -5.38 -3.36
C GLY A 88 -7.30 -4.49 -3.40
#